data_2e7523c1b233a258306728bf158e24c5
#
_entry.id   2e7523c1b233a258306728bf158e24c5
#
_cell.length_a   1.000
_cell.length_b   1.000
_cell.length_c   1.000
_cell.angle_alpha   90.00
_cell.angle_beta   90.00
_cell.angle_gamma   90.00
#
_symmetry.space_group_name_H-M   'P 1'
#
loop_
_entity.id
_entity.type
_entity.pdbx_description
1 polymer ?
#
loop_
_entity_poly.entity_id
_entity_poly.type
_entity_poly.pdbx_seq_one_letter_code
_entity_poly.pdbx_strand_id
1 'polypeptide(L)'
;MNEKISTPLEGIRVLDLGRYQAGPRCALMFARMGAEVIKIEGVNGDESRKNGPVVRGQSTYWVQYNSGKKSLSINLRTEEGKKVLRDLVKVSDILIQNFRPGTIDTMGFGYEELKKLNKKIIMVNVSAYGQYGPYKDRVGFDPIGQAIGGMMSITGEEGMPPMRTTFPLIDRITSLHATIGALAALREREFSGEGQTIDVCLADTGYTCNEIPITAFLEGGLMPEREGNGRGTGGCYQTQDGWVIIAATNENMWTRLCESINKPEWLNNGKFSTRSDRNENVDEIEDGLQSWFIQHSMSSAVEILSNNGVPCSPVNNTQQAALDPHLKEREILVEVPDPVAGSMHVAGKMIKFGRTEMVVGSTPTVGQHSNEILSEILGYSDDQINKLNEQEVISKT
;
A
#
# COMPACT_ATOMS: atom_id res chain seq x y z
N MET A 1 3.80 -30.88 19.13
CA MET A 1 2.58 -30.40 18.41
C MET A 1 2.84 -28.96 18.09
N ASN A 2 2.99 -28.59 16.80
CA ASN A 2 3.08 -27.19 16.44
C ASN A 2 1.72 -26.56 16.77
N GLU A 3 1.67 -25.64 17.72
CA GLU A 3 0.48 -24.84 17.97
C GLU A 3 0.08 -24.15 16.66
N LYS A 4 -1.15 -24.36 16.22
CA LYS A 4 -1.69 -23.72 15.02
C LYS A 4 -1.71 -22.22 15.26
N ILE A 5 -0.97 -21.46 14.46
CA ILE A 5 -0.94 -20.00 14.54
C ILE A 5 -2.36 -19.48 14.29
N SER A 6 -2.95 -18.81 15.26
CA SER A 6 -4.26 -18.18 15.11
C SER A 6 -4.11 -16.87 14.31
N THR A 7 -4.90 -16.74 13.26
CA THR A 7 -4.90 -15.55 12.39
C THR A 7 -6.22 -14.79 12.48
N PRO A 8 -6.22 -13.44 12.31
CA PRO A 8 -7.43 -12.63 12.50
C PRO A 8 -8.60 -12.98 11.56
N LEU A 9 -8.30 -13.45 10.34
CA LEU A 9 -9.30 -13.68 9.28
C LEU A 9 -9.36 -15.16 8.82
N GLU A 10 -9.04 -16.09 9.72
CA GLU A 10 -9.24 -17.51 9.45
C GLU A 10 -10.70 -17.79 9.06
N GLY A 11 -10.90 -18.55 7.99
CA GLY A 11 -12.23 -18.91 7.47
C GLY A 11 -12.83 -17.90 6.49
N ILE A 12 -12.21 -16.73 6.31
CA ILE A 12 -12.63 -15.76 5.28
C ILE A 12 -11.99 -16.13 3.94
N ARG A 13 -12.79 -16.16 2.87
CA ARG A 13 -12.32 -16.40 1.50
C ARG A 13 -12.50 -15.17 0.61
N VAL A 14 -11.43 -14.79 -0.07
CA VAL A 14 -11.36 -13.60 -0.92
C VAL A 14 -11.02 -13.99 -2.36
N LEU A 15 -11.80 -13.51 -3.32
CA LEU A 15 -11.51 -13.61 -4.75
C LEU A 15 -10.83 -12.31 -5.20
N ASP A 16 -9.59 -12.42 -5.68
CA ASP A 16 -8.80 -11.30 -6.18
C ASP A 16 -8.77 -11.31 -7.72
N LEU A 17 -9.63 -10.50 -8.33
CA LEU A 17 -9.63 -10.23 -9.77
C LEU A 17 -8.80 -8.97 -10.09
N GLY A 18 -8.19 -8.36 -9.10
CA GLY A 18 -7.42 -7.12 -9.24
C GLY A 18 -6.17 -7.30 -10.11
N ARG A 19 -5.75 -6.23 -10.76
CA ARG A 19 -4.53 -6.16 -11.57
C ARG A 19 -3.60 -5.08 -11.02
N TYR A 20 -2.34 -5.18 -11.35
CA TYR A 20 -1.30 -4.24 -10.95
C TYR A 20 -1.16 -4.12 -9.42
N GLN A 21 -1.63 -3.03 -8.78
CA GLN A 21 -1.27 -2.74 -7.40
C GLN A 21 -2.45 -2.56 -6.44
N ALA A 22 -3.30 -1.57 -6.60
CA ALA A 22 -4.26 -1.17 -5.55
C ALA A 22 -5.21 -2.31 -5.14
N GLY A 23 -5.83 -3.00 -6.11
CA GLY A 23 -6.66 -4.20 -5.86
C GLY A 23 -5.85 -5.36 -5.27
N PRO A 24 -4.78 -5.83 -5.95
CA PRO A 24 -3.94 -6.92 -5.45
C PRO A 24 -3.33 -6.66 -4.07
N ARG A 25 -2.99 -5.41 -3.74
CA ARG A 25 -2.49 -5.07 -2.41
C ARG A 25 -3.58 -5.11 -1.34
N CYS A 26 -4.81 -4.70 -1.65
CA CYS A 26 -5.95 -4.91 -0.76
C CYS A 26 -6.11 -6.41 -0.46
N ALA A 27 -6.14 -7.26 -1.49
CA ALA A 27 -6.22 -8.71 -1.33
C ALA A 27 -5.02 -9.29 -0.55
N LEU A 28 -3.80 -8.74 -0.74
CA LEU A 28 -2.62 -9.12 0.04
C LEU A 28 -2.81 -8.85 1.54
N MET A 29 -3.44 -7.74 1.94
CA MET A 29 -3.70 -7.46 3.34
C MET A 29 -4.58 -8.54 3.98
N PHE A 30 -5.59 -9.03 3.24
CA PHE A 30 -6.40 -10.17 3.68
C PHE A 30 -5.57 -11.45 3.80
N ALA A 31 -4.73 -11.78 2.81
CA ALA A 31 -3.84 -12.93 2.89
C ALA A 31 -2.89 -12.84 4.10
N ARG A 32 -2.32 -11.66 4.37
CA ARG A 32 -1.46 -11.42 5.53
C ARG A 32 -2.19 -11.61 6.86
N MET A 33 -3.47 -11.32 6.93
CA MET A 33 -4.32 -11.54 8.10
C MET A 33 -4.89 -12.97 8.17
N GLY A 34 -4.50 -13.87 7.26
CA GLY A 34 -4.84 -15.29 7.29
C GLY A 34 -6.12 -15.68 6.55
N ALA A 35 -6.72 -14.79 5.77
CA ALA A 35 -7.78 -15.16 4.85
C ALA A 35 -7.25 -16.02 3.70
N GLU A 36 -8.07 -16.94 3.20
CA GLU A 36 -7.78 -17.68 1.98
C GLU A 36 -8.03 -16.78 0.76
N VAL A 37 -6.96 -16.31 0.12
CA VAL A 37 -7.05 -15.41 -1.04
C VAL A 37 -6.75 -16.16 -2.33
N ILE A 38 -7.74 -16.20 -3.21
CA ILE A 38 -7.63 -16.82 -4.53
C ILE A 38 -7.46 -15.72 -5.58
N LYS A 39 -6.25 -15.63 -6.13
CA LYS A 39 -5.94 -14.78 -7.28
C LYS A 39 -6.51 -15.42 -8.54
N ILE A 40 -7.46 -14.73 -9.17
CA ILE A 40 -8.03 -15.14 -10.46
C ILE A 40 -7.23 -14.46 -11.58
N GLU A 41 -6.64 -15.27 -12.43
CA GLU A 41 -5.84 -14.76 -13.55
C GLU A 41 -6.15 -15.51 -14.85
N GLY A 42 -5.79 -14.92 -15.99
CA GLY A 42 -5.97 -15.55 -17.28
C GLY A 42 -5.03 -16.76 -17.47
N VAL A 43 -5.29 -17.59 -18.47
CA VAL A 43 -4.49 -18.81 -18.76
C VAL A 43 -3.00 -18.54 -19.00
N ASN A 44 -2.63 -17.33 -19.38
CA ASN A 44 -1.25 -16.90 -19.57
C ASN A 44 -0.69 -16.13 -18.35
N GLY A 45 -1.41 -16.10 -17.25
CA GLY A 45 -1.07 -15.35 -16.05
C GLY A 45 -1.47 -13.86 -16.10
N ASP A 46 -1.28 -13.19 -14.97
CA ASP A 46 -1.50 -11.75 -14.83
C ASP A 46 -0.35 -10.97 -15.50
N GLU A 47 -0.65 -9.85 -16.12
CA GLU A 47 0.32 -8.98 -16.82
C GLU A 47 1.42 -8.50 -15.89
N SER A 48 1.10 -8.28 -14.61
CA SER A 48 2.05 -7.80 -13.60
C SER A 48 3.17 -8.79 -13.26
N ARG A 49 3.04 -10.07 -13.67
CA ARG A 49 4.13 -11.07 -13.58
C ARG A 49 5.37 -10.67 -14.37
N LYS A 50 5.21 -9.80 -15.37
CA LYS A 50 6.30 -9.30 -16.25
C LYS A 50 6.81 -7.91 -15.82
N ASN A 51 6.20 -7.27 -14.83
CA ASN A 51 6.62 -5.94 -14.37
C ASN A 51 7.96 -6.03 -13.63
N GLY A 52 8.89 -5.15 -14.02
CA GLY A 52 10.22 -5.06 -13.39
C GLY A 52 10.21 -4.32 -12.04
N PRO A 53 11.34 -4.38 -11.32
CA PRO A 53 12.58 -5.10 -11.65
C PRO A 53 12.41 -6.63 -11.63
N VAL A 54 13.21 -7.33 -12.47
CA VAL A 54 13.26 -8.80 -12.51
C VAL A 54 14.58 -9.27 -11.90
N VAL A 55 14.51 -10.13 -10.90
CA VAL A 55 15.66 -10.69 -10.20
C VAL A 55 15.58 -12.21 -10.23
N ARG A 56 16.63 -12.89 -10.69
CA ARG A 56 16.67 -14.35 -10.86
C ARG A 56 15.46 -14.93 -11.59
N GLY A 57 14.99 -14.22 -12.63
CA GLY A 57 13.83 -14.60 -13.44
C GLY A 57 12.45 -14.27 -12.84
N GLN A 58 12.41 -13.76 -11.61
CA GLN A 58 11.17 -13.41 -10.91
C GLN A 58 10.95 -11.91 -10.84
N SER A 59 9.71 -11.47 -11.07
CA SER A 59 9.28 -10.07 -10.91
C SER A 59 9.22 -9.70 -9.43
N THR A 60 10.02 -8.72 -9.00
CA THR A 60 9.92 -8.18 -7.63
C THR A 60 8.59 -7.47 -7.40
N TYR A 61 7.99 -6.90 -8.43
CA TYR A 61 6.67 -6.30 -8.38
C TYR A 61 5.58 -7.35 -8.07
N TRP A 62 5.59 -8.47 -8.81
CA TRP A 62 4.62 -9.54 -8.64
C TRP A 62 4.66 -10.13 -7.24
N VAL A 63 5.84 -10.47 -6.73
CA VAL A 63 6.00 -11.10 -5.42
C VAL A 63 5.51 -10.21 -4.28
N GLN A 64 5.71 -8.89 -4.38
CA GLN A 64 5.28 -7.95 -3.34
C GLN A 64 3.77 -7.87 -3.16
N TYR A 65 2.99 -8.16 -4.20
CA TYR A 65 1.54 -8.03 -4.14
C TYR A 65 0.78 -9.35 -4.15
N ASN A 66 1.48 -10.48 -4.42
CA ASN A 66 0.80 -11.76 -4.61
C ASN A 66 1.37 -12.92 -3.75
N SER A 67 2.40 -12.67 -2.95
CA SER A 67 2.91 -13.68 -2.01
C SER A 67 1.85 -14.06 -0.96
N GLY A 68 1.71 -15.37 -0.71
CA GLY A 68 0.71 -15.93 0.21
C GLY A 68 -0.69 -16.10 -0.37
N LYS A 69 -0.91 -15.82 -1.67
CA LYS A 69 -2.17 -16.09 -2.35
C LYS A 69 -2.12 -17.47 -3.03
N LYS A 70 -3.29 -18.08 -3.22
CA LYS A 70 -3.48 -19.19 -4.17
C LYS A 70 -3.71 -18.62 -5.57
N SER A 71 -3.22 -19.29 -6.62
CA SER A 71 -3.48 -18.92 -8.01
C SER A 71 -4.42 -19.89 -8.66
N LEU A 72 -5.51 -19.37 -9.23
CA LEU A 72 -6.41 -20.06 -10.14
C LEU A 72 -6.36 -19.38 -11.51
N SER A 73 -5.95 -20.12 -12.50
CA SER A 73 -5.92 -19.65 -13.88
C SER A 73 -7.19 -20.07 -14.61
N ILE A 74 -8.01 -19.08 -15.06
CA ILE A 74 -9.25 -19.37 -15.80
C ILE A 74 -9.49 -18.38 -16.95
N ASN A 75 -10.04 -18.91 -18.06
CA ASN A 75 -10.46 -18.12 -19.19
C ASN A 75 -11.89 -17.58 -19.01
N LEU A 76 -12.03 -16.39 -18.46
CA LEU A 76 -13.33 -15.74 -18.26
C LEU A 76 -14.04 -15.28 -19.55
N ARG A 77 -13.48 -15.56 -20.73
CA ARG A 77 -14.16 -15.33 -22.03
C ARG A 77 -15.06 -16.52 -22.40
N THR A 78 -14.87 -17.69 -21.79
CA THR A 78 -15.69 -18.88 -22.00
C THR A 78 -16.80 -18.94 -20.94
N GLU A 79 -17.94 -19.57 -21.29
CA GLU A 79 -19.02 -19.75 -20.31
C GLU A 79 -18.65 -20.76 -19.22
N GLU A 80 -17.82 -21.74 -19.54
CA GLU A 80 -17.26 -22.68 -18.55
C GLU A 80 -16.39 -21.96 -17.52
N GLY A 81 -15.50 -21.06 -17.96
CA GLY A 81 -14.69 -20.23 -17.05
C GLY A 81 -15.54 -19.30 -16.19
N LYS A 82 -16.55 -18.66 -16.77
CA LYS A 82 -17.53 -17.88 -16.03
C LYS A 82 -18.32 -18.72 -15.02
N LYS A 83 -18.65 -19.97 -15.38
CA LYS A 83 -19.31 -20.90 -14.46
C LYS A 83 -18.44 -21.18 -13.24
N VAL A 84 -17.15 -21.46 -13.44
CA VAL A 84 -16.19 -21.66 -12.34
C VAL A 84 -16.17 -20.46 -11.41
N LEU A 85 -16.09 -19.23 -11.94
CA LEU A 85 -16.11 -18.02 -11.12
C LEU A 85 -17.46 -17.85 -10.39
N ARG A 86 -18.60 -18.13 -11.02
CA ARG A 86 -19.91 -18.11 -10.35
C ARG A 86 -19.97 -19.11 -9.19
N ASP A 87 -19.41 -20.30 -9.37
CA ASP A 87 -19.39 -21.33 -8.32
C ASP A 87 -18.48 -20.91 -7.15
N LEU A 88 -17.34 -20.25 -7.42
CA LEU A 88 -16.47 -19.65 -6.39
C LEU A 88 -17.19 -18.54 -5.60
N VAL A 89 -17.94 -17.66 -6.26
CA VAL A 89 -18.69 -16.57 -5.61
C VAL A 89 -19.65 -17.12 -4.55
N LYS A 90 -20.29 -18.28 -4.80
CA LYS A 90 -21.23 -18.90 -3.85
C LYS A 90 -20.60 -19.29 -2.52
N VAL A 91 -19.29 -19.54 -2.52
CA VAL A 91 -18.53 -20.01 -1.35
C VAL A 91 -17.47 -19.02 -0.87
N SER A 92 -17.56 -17.77 -1.30
CA SER A 92 -16.60 -16.73 -0.97
C SER A 92 -17.26 -15.55 -0.24
N ASP A 93 -16.46 -14.81 0.51
CA ASP A 93 -16.91 -13.68 1.33
C ASP A 93 -16.74 -12.34 0.63
N ILE A 94 -15.63 -12.17 -0.09
CA ILE A 94 -15.24 -10.91 -0.70
C ILE A 94 -14.79 -11.16 -2.14
N LEU A 95 -15.18 -10.27 -3.06
CA LEU A 95 -14.63 -10.16 -4.40
C LEU A 95 -14.02 -8.78 -4.57
N ILE A 96 -12.72 -8.74 -4.91
CA ILE A 96 -11.96 -7.50 -5.14
C ILE A 96 -11.66 -7.37 -6.62
N GLN A 97 -11.98 -6.21 -7.21
CA GLN A 97 -11.67 -5.92 -8.61
C GLN A 97 -11.23 -4.46 -8.79
N ASN A 98 -10.43 -4.19 -9.81
CA ASN A 98 -10.04 -2.83 -10.20
C ASN A 98 -10.06 -2.62 -11.72
N PHE A 99 -11.03 -3.22 -12.39
CA PHE A 99 -11.33 -2.93 -13.79
C PHE A 99 -11.92 -1.52 -13.93
N ARG A 100 -11.98 -1.03 -15.16
CA ARG A 100 -12.73 0.20 -15.43
C ARG A 100 -14.21 0.03 -15.05
N PRO A 101 -14.85 1.07 -14.50
CA PRO A 101 -16.27 1.01 -14.19
C PRO A 101 -17.10 0.45 -15.36
N GLY A 102 -18.08 -0.40 -15.03
CA GLY A 102 -18.92 -1.10 -16.00
C GLY A 102 -18.30 -2.36 -16.65
N THR A 103 -16.97 -2.55 -16.58
CA THR A 103 -16.35 -3.74 -17.18
C THR A 103 -16.81 -5.03 -16.50
N ILE A 104 -16.81 -5.05 -15.16
CA ILE A 104 -17.23 -6.24 -14.41
C ILE A 104 -18.71 -6.58 -14.67
N ASP A 105 -19.54 -5.56 -14.89
CA ASP A 105 -20.96 -5.72 -15.22
C ASP A 105 -21.12 -6.37 -16.61
N THR A 106 -20.35 -5.90 -17.61
CA THR A 106 -20.38 -6.48 -18.98
C THR A 106 -19.85 -7.91 -19.01
N MET A 107 -19.00 -8.30 -18.06
CA MET A 107 -18.54 -9.68 -17.89
C MET A 107 -19.61 -10.59 -17.26
N GLY A 108 -20.70 -10.03 -16.71
CA GLY A 108 -21.78 -10.75 -16.03
C GLY A 108 -21.51 -10.98 -14.53
N PHE A 109 -20.65 -10.17 -13.92
CA PHE A 109 -20.26 -10.23 -12.51
C PHE A 109 -20.46 -8.91 -11.76
N GLY A 110 -21.40 -8.06 -12.22
CA GLY A 110 -21.85 -6.90 -11.47
C GLY A 110 -22.47 -7.31 -10.13
N TYR A 111 -22.49 -6.37 -9.16
CA TYR A 111 -22.94 -6.70 -7.80
C TYR A 111 -24.33 -7.33 -7.75
N GLU A 112 -25.29 -6.83 -8.52
CA GLU A 112 -26.65 -7.38 -8.53
C GLU A 112 -26.70 -8.84 -9.00
N GLU A 113 -25.81 -9.24 -9.93
CA GLU A 113 -25.69 -10.63 -10.35
C GLU A 113 -24.98 -11.48 -9.28
N LEU A 114 -23.93 -10.93 -8.64
CA LEU A 114 -23.25 -11.63 -7.54
C LEU A 114 -24.16 -11.82 -6.33
N LYS A 115 -24.98 -10.84 -5.99
CA LYS A 115 -25.93 -10.89 -4.87
C LYS A 115 -26.98 -11.99 -5.06
N LYS A 116 -27.41 -12.26 -6.30
CA LYS A 116 -28.30 -13.39 -6.62
C LYS A 116 -27.67 -14.75 -6.32
N LEU A 117 -26.36 -14.87 -6.50
CA LEU A 117 -25.60 -16.10 -6.23
C LEU A 117 -25.27 -16.27 -4.74
N ASN A 118 -24.92 -15.16 -4.10
CA ASN A 118 -24.53 -15.11 -2.69
C ASN A 118 -24.91 -13.75 -2.10
N LYS A 119 -26.01 -13.70 -1.34
CA LYS A 119 -26.47 -12.45 -0.71
C LYS A 119 -25.48 -11.84 0.29
N LYS A 120 -24.50 -12.65 0.76
CA LYS A 120 -23.49 -12.22 1.73
C LYS A 120 -22.19 -11.70 1.09
N ILE A 121 -22.10 -11.72 -0.25
CA ILE A 121 -20.87 -11.32 -0.94
C ILE A 121 -20.63 -9.82 -0.75
N ILE A 122 -19.39 -9.46 -0.41
CA ILE A 122 -18.91 -8.08 -0.37
C ILE A 122 -18.12 -7.84 -1.66
N MET A 123 -18.47 -6.80 -2.41
CA MET A 123 -17.76 -6.45 -3.64
C MET A 123 -16.97 -5.16 -3.45
N VAL A 124 -15.64 -5.24 -3.56
CA VAL A 124 -14.72 -4.11 -3.45
C VAL A 124 -14.32 -3.65 -4.84
N ASN A 125 -14.75 -2.44 -5.18
CA ASN A 125 -14.43 -1.78 -6.44
C ASN A 125 -13.33 -0.75 -6.20
N VAL A 126 -12.18 -0.92 -6.84
CA VAL A 126 -11.08 0.04 -6.81
C VAL A 126 -10.92 0.64 -8.19
N SER A 127 -10.92 1.95 -8.32
CA SER A 127 -10.82 2.62 -9.62
C SER A 127 -10.03 3.93 -9.55
N ALA A 128 -9.82 4.58 -10.69
CA ALA A 128 -9.13 5.87 -10.70
C ALA A 128 -10.00 7.01 -10.15
N TYR A 129 -11.31 7.02 -10.49
CA TYR A 129 -12.21 8.14 -10.20
C TYR A 129 -13.55 7.73 -9.57
N GLY A 130 -13.70 6.49 -9.10
CA GLY A 130 -14.94 5.98 -8.52
C GLY A 130 -15.89 5.37 -9.55
N GLN A 131 -16.96 4.72 -9.05
CA GLN A 131 -17.98 4.08 -9.87
C GLN A 131 -19.04 5.07 -10.37
N TYR A 132 -19.05 6.31 -9.86
CA TYR A 132 -19.94 7.39 -10.24
C TYR A 132 -19.18 8.73 -10.33
N GLY A 133 -19.87 9.79 -10.70
CA GLY A 133 -19.30 11.13 -10.87
C GLY A 133 -18.89 11.43 -12.31
N PRO A 134 -18.54 12.70 -12.62
CA PRO A 134 -18.33 13.18 -13.98
C PRO A 134 -17.07 12.58 -14.64
N TYR A 135 -16.16 11.98 -13.88
CA TYR A 135 -14.89 11.45 -14.36
C TYR A 135 -14.80 9.91 -14.30
N LYS A 136 -15.88 9.21 -13.94
CA LYS A 136 -15.88 7.75 -13.74
C LYS A 136 -15.31 6.96 -14.91
N ASP A 137 -15.49 7.43 -16.14
CA ASP A 137 -15.05 6.74 -17.36
C ASP A 137 -13.59 7.06 -17.75
N ARG A 138 -12.94 8.00 -17.02
CA ARG A 138 -11.54 8.33 -17.25
C ARG A 138 -10.63 7.23 -16.72
N VAL A 139 -9.47 7.10 -17.36
CA VAL A 139 -8.43 6.16 -16.94
C VAL A 139 -7.38 6.86 -16.09
N GLY A 140 -6.80 6.13 -15.16
CA GLY A 140 -5.74 6.65 -14.32
C GLY A 140 -5.02 5.56 -13.56
N PHE A 141 -3.81 5.92 -13.13
CA PHE A 141 -2.96 5.17 -12.23
C PHE A 141 -2.53 6.11 -11.10
N ASP A 142 -1.72 5.65 -10.18
CA ASP A 142 -1.23 6.39 -9.03
C ASP A 142 -0.87 7.88 -9.31
N PRO A 143 -0.05 8.24 -10.32
CA PRO A 143 0.29 9.64 -10.56
C PRO A 143 -0.91 10.53 -10.88
N ILE A 144 -1.98 9.95 -11.43
CA ILE A 144 -3.21 10.68 -11.72
C ILE A 144 -3.94 11.01 -10.42
N GLY A 145 -3.98 10.07 -9.46
CA GLY A 145 -4.51 10.31 -8.12
C GLY A 145 -3.73 11.40 -7.38
N GLN A 146 -2.40 11.39 -7.44
CA GLN A 146 -1.54 12.42 -6.88
C GLN A 146 -1.81 13.81 -7.50
N ALA A 147 -2.01 13.85 -8.83
CA ALA A 147 -2.24 15.09 -9.56
C ALA A 147 -3.61 15.70 -9.26
N ILE A 148 -4.69 14.91 -9.40
CA ILE A 148 -6.06 15.38 -9.21
C ILE A 148 -6.35 15.76 -7.76
N GLY A 149 -5.72 15.07 -6.79
CA GLY A 149 -5.82 15.39 -5.36
C GLY A 149 -5.01 16.62 -4.92
N GLY A 150 -4.26 17.25 -5.81
CA GLY A 150 -3.48 18.45 -5.52
C GLY A 150 -2.11 18.22 -4.85
N MET A 151 -1.77 16.98 -4.47
CA MET A 151 -0.51 16.66 -3.79
C MET A 151 0.73 17.10 -4.58
N MET A 152 0.71 16.89 -5.91
CA MET A 152 1.85 17.27 -6.76
C MET A 152 2.10 18.77 -6.77
N SER A 153 1.06 19.60 -6.56
CA SER A 153 1.20 21.05 -6.57
C SER A 153 1.99 21.59 -5.37
N ILE A 154 2.00 20.86 -4.27
CA ILE A 154 2.68 21.22 -3.02
C ILE A 154 3.94 20.37 -2.75
N THR A 155 4.27 19.43 -3.64
CA THR A 155 5.46 18.58 -3.51
C THR A 155 6.58 19.10 -4.42
N GLY A 156 7.79 19.21 -3.87
CA GLY A 156 9.01 19.66 -4.57
C GLY A 156 9.53 21.00 -4.11
N GLU A 157 10.56 21.51 -4.77
CA GLU A 157 11.20 22.79 -4.48
C GLU A 157 10.38 23.96 -5.01
N GLU A 158 10.48 25.11 -4.34
CA GLU A 158 9.90 26.38 -4.79
C GLU A 158 10.42 26.74 -6.18
N GLY A 159 9.55 27.28 -7.03
CA GLY A 159 9.91 27.68 -8.41
C GLY A 159 10.18 26.53 -9.39
N MET A 160 10.29 25.28 -8.92
CA MET A 160 10.48 24.10 -9.77
C MET A 160 9.14 23.51 -10.23
N PRO A 161 9.11 22.68 -11.29
CA PRO A 161 7.88 21.97 -11.71
C PRO A 161 7.30 21.11 -10.57
N PRO A 162 5.96 20.88 -10.55
CA PRO A 162 5.33 19.96 -9.61
C PRO A 162 5.95 18.57 -9.64
N MET A 163 6.16 17.97 -8.48
CA MET A 163 6.78 16.65 -8.35
C MET A 163 5.80 15.60 -7.84
N ARG A 164 5.94 14.39 -8.33
CA ARG A 164 5.26 13.22 -7.77
C ARG A 164 6.20 12.40 -6.90
N THR A 165 5.66 11.60 -5.99
CA THR A 165 6.46 10.56 -5.34
C THR A 165 6.88 9.50 -6.38
N THR A 166 8.10 8.98 -6.25
CA THR A 166 8.62 7.97 -7.20
C THR A 166 7.88 6.64 -7.09
N PHE A 167 7.48 6.26 -5.88
CA PHE A 167 6.69 5.05 -5.63
C PHE A 167 5.19 5.36 -5.62
N PRO A 168 4.33 4.37 -5.94
CA PRO A 168 2.88 4.56 -6.03
C PRO A 168 2.25 4.65 -4.64
N LEU A 169 2.27 5.86 -4.07
CA LEU A 169 1.77 6.17 -2.73
C LEU A 169 0.25 6.09 -2.66
N ILE A 170 -0.44 6.66 -3.66
CA ILE A 170 -1.91 6.71 -3.68
C ILE A 170 -2.51 5.33 -3.86
N ASP A 171 -1.95 4.48 -4.74
CA ASP A 171 -2.36 3.07 -4.83
C ASP A 171 -2.28 2.35 -3.48
N ARG A 172 -1.21 2.61 -2.70
CA ARG A 172 -1.01 1.99 -1.38
C ARG A 172 -2.05 2.45 -0.37
N ILE A 173 -2.33 3.75 -0.30
CA ILE A 173 -3.33 4.30 0.62
C ILE A 173 -4.74 3.85 0.20
N THR A 174 -5.06 3.91 -1.11
CA THR A 174 -6.33 3.40 -1.65
C THR A 174 -6.54 1.92 -1.29
N SER A 175 -5.49 1.10 -1.36
CA SER A 175 -5.58 -0.30 -0.95
C SER A 175 -5.89 -0.47 0.54
N LEU A 176 -5.41 0.42 1.40
CA LEU A 176 -5.74 0.42 2.83
C LEU A 176 -7.18 0.88 3.06
N HIS A 177 -7.66 1.92 2.39
CA HIS A 177 -9.08 2.32 2.44
C HIS A 177 -10.00 1.18 1.99
N ALA A 178 -9.66 0.50 0.89
CA ALA A 178 -10.38 -0.67 0.41
C ALA A 178 -10.40 -1.80 1.44
N THR A 179 -9.27 -2.06 2.10
CA THR A 179 -9.17 -3.07 3.17
C THR A 179 -10.02 -2.70 4.37
N ILE A 180 -9.95 -1.45 4.84
CA ILE A 180 -10.74 -0.94 5.97
C ILE A 180 -12.23 -1.03 5.64
N GLY A 181 -12.64 -0.57 4.45
CA GLY A 181 -14.03 -0.65 4.00
C GLY A 181 -14.54 -2.10 3.96
N ALA A 182 -13.73 -3.04 3.45
CA ALA A 182 -14.09 -4.45 3.39
C ALA A 182 -14.19 -5.09 4.80
N LEU A 183 -13.28 -4.74 5.73
CA LEU A 183 -13.37 -5.20 7.13
C LEU A 183 -14.60 -4.64 7.84
N ALA A 184 -14.95 -3.36 7.61
CA ALA A 184 -16.16 -2.76 8.13
C ALA A 184 -17.42 -3.45 7.58
N ALA A 185 -17.42 -3.77 6.27
CA ALA A 185 -18.54 -4.50 5.66
C ALA A 185 -18.65 -5.95 6.16
N LEU A 186 -17.53 -6.65 6.42
CA LEU A 186 -17.54 -7.96 7.09
C LEU A 186 -18.20 -7.86 8.47
N ARG A 187 -17.85 -6.83 9.24
CA ARG A 187 -18.43 -6.61 10.56
C ARG A 187 -19.92 -6.25 10.50
N GLU A 188 -20.31 -5.38 9.56
CA GLU A 188 -21.72 -5.00 9.36
C GLU A 188 -22.55 -6.23 8.94
N ARG A 189 -22.03 -7.06 8.05
CA ARG A 189 -22.67 -8.30 7.57
C ARG A 189 -23.03 -9.28 8.69
N GLU A 190 -22.31 -9.28 9.81
CA GLU A 190 -22.64 -10.13 10.97
C GLU A 190 -24.00 -9.75 11.58
N PHE A 191 -24.45 -8.50 11.44
CA PHE A 191 -25.72 -8.01 11.93
C PHE A 191 -26.83 -8.06 10.86
N SER A 192 -26.56 -7.57 9.66
CA SER A 192 -27.53 -7.52 8.57
C SER A 192 -27.77 -8.88 7.91
N GLY A 193 -26.75 -9.74 7.91
CA GLY A 193 -26.73 -10.98 7.14
C GLY A 193 -26.56 -10.78 5.63
N GLU A 194 -26.28 -9.56 5.18
CA GLU A 194 -26.12 -9.18 3.76
C GLU A 194 -24.75 -8.58 3.49
N GLY A 195 -24.22 -8.83 2.29
CA GLY A 195 -23.06 -8.13 1.75
C GLY A 195 -23.41 -6.79 1.14
N GLN A 196 -22.41 -6.04 0.72
CA GLN A 196 -22.56 -4.73 0.08
C GLN A 196 -21.45 -4.43 -0.91
N THR A 197 -21.60 -3.37 -1.69
CA THR A 197 -20.52 -2.81 -2.50
C THR A 197 -19.71 -1.80 -1.71
N ILE A 198 -18.41 -1.74 -2.02
CA ILE A 198 -17.48 -0.71 -1.53
C ILE A 198 -16.86 -0.07 -2.76
N ASP A 199 -16.93 1.23 -2.86
CA ASP A 199 -16.32 2.03 -3.92
C ASP A 199 -15.19 2.86 -3.32
N VAL A 200 -13.97 2.65 -3.81
CA VAL A 200 -12.77 3.39 -3.39
C VAL A 200 -11.98 3.80 -4.62
N CYS A 201 -11.54 5.06 -4.67
CA CYS A 201 -10.80 5.51 -5.83
C CYS A 201 -9.54 6.31 -5.49
N LEU A 202 -8.65 6.37 -6.49
CA LEU A 202 -7.37 7.08 -6.36
C LEU A 202 -7.58 8.59 -6.22
N ALA A 203 -8.58 9.16 -6.90
CA ALA A 203 -8.87 10.59 -6.84
C ALA A 203 -9.28 11.04 -5.43
N ASP A 204 -10.23 10.31 -4.81
CA ASP A 204 -10.69 10.61 -3.44
C ASP A 204 -9.56 10.45 -2.44
N THR A 205 -8.75 9.38 -2.60
CA THR A 205 -7.58 9.15 -1.76
C THR A 205 -6.55 10.28 -1.90
N GLY A 206 -6.25 10.71 -3.12
CA GLY A 206 -5.33 11.83 -3.34
C GLY A 206 -5.85 13.14 -2.75
N TYR A 207 -7.17 13.38 -2.84
CA TYR A 207 -7.82 14.54 -2.22
C TYR A 207 -7.70 14.51 -0.70
N THR A 208 -8.01 13.36 -0.06
CA THR A 208 -7.94 13.24 1.40
C THR A 208 -6.52 13.28 1.95
N CYS A 209 -5.51 12.93 1.16
CA CYS A 209 -4.11 13.16 1.53
C CYS A 209 -3.70 14.64 1.52
N ASN A 210 -4.51 15.52 0.94
CA ASN A 210 -4.26 16.96 0.82
C ASN A 210 -5.36 17.79 1.50
N GLU A 211 -6.11 17.22 2.43
CA GLU A 211 -7.30 17.82 3.05
C GLU A 211 -7.02 19.14 3.79
N ILE A 212 -5.88 19.22 4.50
CA ILE A 212 -5.53 20.44 5.27
C ILE A 212 -5.30 21.64 4.36
N PRO A 213 -4.44 21.61 3.33
CA PRO A 213 -4.31 22.71 2.37
C PRO A 213 -5.60 23.07 1.66
N ILE A 214 -6.40 22.07 1.28
CA ILE A 214 -7.69 22.29 0.61
C ILE A 214 -8.65 23.02 1.54
N THR A 215 -8.75 22.61 2.80
CA THR A 215 -9.59 23.29 3.80
C THR A 215 -9.10 24.72 4.05
N ALA A 216 -7.79 24.94 4.17
CA ALA A 216 -7.23 26.28 4.36
C ALA A 216 -7.55 27.22 3.19
N PHE A 217 -7.54 26.69 1.96
CA PHE A 217 -7.97 27.47 0.80
C PHE A 217 -9.48 27.76 0.81
N LEU A 218 -10.32 26.77 1.08
CA LEU A 218 -11.77 26.95 1.06
C LEU A 218 -12.27 27.92 2.13
N GLU A 219 -11.68 27.88 3.32
CA GLU A 219 -12.10 28.71 4.47
C GLU A 219 -11.38 30.07 4.55
N GLY A 220 -10.14 30.15 4.05
CA GLY A 220 -9.31 31.35 4.21
C GLY A 220 -8.63 31.86 2.95
N GLY A 221 -8.81 31.20 1.80
CA GLY A 221 -8.14 31.58 0.55
C GLY A 221 -6.63 31.34 0.56
N LEU A 222 -6.12 30.56 1.55
CA LEU A 222 -4.69 30.35 1.72
C LEU A 222 -4.18 29.32 0.70
N MET A 223 -3.19 29.73 -0.10
CA MET A 223 -2.52 28.82 -1.04
C MET A 223 -1.21 28.33 -0.41
N PRO A 224 -1.01 27.00 -0.32
CA PRO A 224 0.25 26.45 0.18
C PRO A 224 1.36 26.65 -0.86
N GLU A 225 2.56 26.87 -0.37
CA GLU A 225 3.79 26.90 -1.16
C GLU A 225 4.50 25.55 -1.06
N ARG A 226 5.46 25.31 -1.95
CA ARG A 226 6.33 24.14 -1.88
C ARG A 226 7.52 24.44 -0.99
N GLU A 227 7.73 23.60 0.01
CA GLU A 227 8.78 23.78 1.02
C GLU A 227 10.00 22.87 0.78
N GLY A 228 10.07 22.17 -0.36
CA GLY A 228 11.17 21.26 -0.67
C GLY A 228 11.36 20.16 0.38
N ASN A 229 12.54 20.13 0.96
CA ASN A 229 12.90 19.18 2.04
C ASN A 229 12.49 19.66 3.44
N GLY A 230 11.60 20.64 3.55
CA GLY A 230 11.29 21.32 4.79
C GLY A 230 12.33 22.38 5.14
N ARG A 231 12.02 23.26 6.09
CA ARG A 231 12.86 24.40 6.46
C ARG A 231 13.12 24.46 7.97
N GLY A 232 14.23 25.09 8.34
CA GLY A 232 14.57 25.39 9.72
C GLY A 232 14.54 24.16 10.63
N THR A 233 13.75 24.22 11.70
CA THR A 233 13.66 23.12 12.69
C THR A 233 12.89 21.89 12.21
N GLY A 234 12.35 21.89 11.00
CA GLY A 234 11.70 20.78 10.30
C GLY A 234 12.39 20.38 9.01
N GLY A 235 13.64 20.77 8.82
CA GLY A 235 14.40 20.63 7.58
C GLY A 235 15.27 19.38 7.49
N CYS A 236 15.84 19.17 6.29
CA CYS A 236 16.78 18.12 5.97
C CYS A 236 18.17 18.71 5.72
N TYR A 237 19.20 18.20 6.42
CA TYR A 237 20.54 18.76 6.44
C TYR A 237 21.59 17.78 5.96
N GLN A 238 22.57 18.28 5.20
CA GLN A 238 23.69 17.49 4.69
C GLN A 238 24.71 17.24 5.79
N THR A 239 25.14 15.99 5.93
CA THR A 239 26.24 15.55 6.80
C THR A 239 27.45 15.18 5.97
N GLN A 240 28.51 14.66 6.60
CA GLN A 240 29.72 14.20 5.91
C GLN A 240 29.48 13.05 4.91
N ASP A 241 28.48 12.20 5.18
CA ASP A 241 28.26 10.93 4.49
C ASP A 241 26.80 10.72 4.04
N GLY A 242 25.94 11.74 4.11
CA GLY A 242 24.56 11.68 3.65
C GLY A 242 23.71 12.83 4.18
N TRP A 243 22.46 12.53 4.56
CA TRP A 243 21.47 13.51 4.98
C TRP A 243 20.75 13.07 6.26
N VAL A 244 20.41 14.03 7.11
CA VAL A 244 19.61 13.83 8.32
C VAL A 244 18.43 14.78 8.28
N ILE A 245 17.20 14.24 8.54
CA ILE A 245 16.01 15.05 8.76
C ILE A 245 15.80 15.27 10.26
N ILE A 246 15.37 16.48 10.64
CA ILE A 246 14.95 16.80 12.01
C ILE A 246 13.50 17.28 12.04
N ALA A 247 12.85 17.16 13.19
CA ALA A 247 11.48 17.62 13.41
C ALA A 247 11.31 18.23 14.81
N ALA A 248 12.05 19.32 15.09
CA ALA A 248 11.99 20.03 16.37
C ALA A 248 10.89 21.11 16.36
N THR A 249 9.62 20.68 16.32
CA THR A 249 8.45 21.52 15.98
C THR A 249 7.82 22.29 17.15
N ASN A 250 8.25 22.05 18.40
CA ASN A 250 7.75 22.75 19.59
C ASN A 250 8.87 23.35 20.44
N GLU A 251 8.51 24.21 21.40
CA GLU A 251 9.48 24.96 22.22
C GLU A 251 10.44 24.06 23.02
N ASN A 252 9.95 22.96 23.57
CA ASN A 252 10.81 22.02 24.31
C ASN A 252 11.83 21.32 23.39
N MET A 253 11.40 20.99 22.16
CA MET A 253 12.31 20.40 21.16
C MET A 253 13.30 21.43 20.63
N TRP A 254 12.88 22.67 20.45
CA TRP A 254 13.78 23.78 20.11
C TRP A 254 14.88 23.97 21.15
N THR A 255 14.51 24.03 22.43
CA THR A 255 15.49 24.12 23.51
C THR A 255 16.51 22.98 23.46
N ARG A 256 16.03 21.74 23.36
CA ARG A 256 16.91 20.56 23.26
C ARG A 256 17.79 20.59 22.02
N LEU A 257 17.28 21.06 20.89
CA LEU A 257 18.06 21.20 19.66
C LEU A 257 19.20 22.20 19.87
N CYS A 258 18.91 23.41 20.40
CA CYS A 258 19.93 24.43 20.67
C CYS A 258 21.02 23.92 21.61
N GLU A 259 20.63 23.21 22.68
CA GLU A 259 21.59 22.61 23.61
C GLU A 259 22.43 21.51 22.92
N SER A 260 21.81 20.64 22.13
CA SER A 260 22.48 19.53 21.43
C SER A 260 23.53 19.99 20.43
N ILE A 261 23.27 21.10 19.73
CA ILE A 261 24.20 21.68 18.73
C ILE A 261 25.15 22.72 19.32
N ASN A 262 25.14 22.85 20.66
CA ASN A 262 25.95 23.83 21.40
C ASN A 262 25.73 25.29 20.97
N LYS A 263 24.45 25.67 20.81
CA LYS A 263 24.00 27.05 20.51
C LYS A 263 22.98 27.56 21.52
N PRO A 264 23.30 27.56 22.84
CA PRO A 264 22.37 28.01 23.87
C PRO A 264 22.06 29.52 23.76
N GLU A 265 22.91 30.28 23.09
CA GLU A 265 22.68 31.70 22.80
C GLU A 265 21.43 31.94 21.93
N TRP A 266 21.01 30.97 21.14
CA TRP A 266 19.79 31.05 20.35
C TRP A 266 18.53 31.10 21.21
N LEU A 267 18.56 30.55 22.42
CA LEU A 267 17.42 30.57 23.37
C LEU A 267 17.18 31.97 23.94
N ASN A 268 18.24 32.78 24.02
CA ASN A 268 18.19 34.16 24.55
C ASN A 268 18.18 35.23 23.45
N ASN A 269 18.15 34.84 22.19
CA ASN A 269 18.10 35.74 21.06
C ASN A 269 16.63 36.07 20.73
N GLY A 270 16.26 37.35 20.82
CA GLY A 270 14.91 37.80 20.51
C GLY A 270 14.41 37.44 19.11
N LYS A 271 15.34 37.25 18.13
CA LYS A 271 15.00 36.79 16.79
C LYS A 271 14.45 35.36 16.73
N PHE A 272 14.64 34.55 17.78
CA PHE A 272 14.25 33.12 17.79
C PHE A 272 13.31 32.77 18.94
N SER A 273 12.76 33.79 19.62
CA SER A 273 11.97 33.65 20.84
C SER A 273 10.70 32.89 20.66
N THR A 274 10.00 33.07 19.54
CA THR A 274 8.76 32.38 19.20
C THR A 274 8.92 31.61 17.89
N ARG A 275 7.98 30.70 17.62
CA ARG A 275 7.93 29.99 16.34
C ARG A 275 7.80 30.97 15.15
N SER A 276 7.04 32.04 15.30
CA SER A 276 6.92 33.11 14.26
C SER A 276 8.25 33.77 14.00
N ASP A 277 8.95 34.18 15.07
CA ASP A 277 10.27 34.83 14.94
C ASP A 277 11.28 33.90 14.25
N ARG A 278 11.24 32.59 14.59
CA ARG A 278 12.08 31.58 13.93
C ARG A 278 11.77 31.39 12.46
N ASN A 279 10.49 31.43 12.07
CA ASN A 279 10.10 31.35 10.66
C ASN A 279 10.54 32.58 9.88
N GLU A 280 10.45 33.77 10.47
CA GLU A 280 10.92 35.03 9.85
C GLU A 280 12.46 35.06 9.68
N ASN A 281 13.18 34.37 10.55
CA ASN A 281 14.65 34.30 10.54
C ASN A 281 15.15 32.87 10.18
N VAL A 282 14.39 32.13 9.37
CA VAL A 282 14.67 30.73 9.09
C VAL A 282 16.01 30.51 8.41
N ASP A 283 16.45 31.42 7.53
CA ASP A 283 17.73 31.32 6.82
C ASP A 283 18.92 31.32 7.79
N GLU A 284 18.90 32.17 8.82
CA GLU A 284 19.97 32.20 9.85
C GLU A 284 20.02 30.89 10.67
N ILE A 285 18.86 30.31 10.93
CA ILE A 285 18.75 28.99 11.60
C ILE A 285 19.30 27.89 10.69
N GLU A 286 18.90 27.87 9.42
CA GLU A 286 19.36 26.89 8.43
C GLU A 286 20.86 26.89 8.25
N ASP A 287 21.45 28.07 8.08
CA ASP A 287 22.91 28.26 7.97
C ASP A 287 23.64 27.72 9.21
N GLY A 288 23.11 27.99 10.39
CA GLY A 288 23.69 27.52 11.63
C GLY A 288 23.56 26.00 11.83
N LEU A 289 22.42 25.44 11.48
CA LEU A 289 22.18 24.00 11.51
C LEU A 289 23.05 23.28 10.46
N GLN A 290 23.09 23.77 9.21
CA GLN A 290 23.90 23.18 8.16
C GLN A 290 25.40 23.20 8.53
N SER A 291 25.88 24.29 9.14
CA SER A 291 27.25 24.43 9.61
C SER A 291 27.60 23.40 10.71
N TRP A 292 26.62 23.00 11.52
CA TRP A 292 26.80 21.95 12.51
C TRP A 292 26.75 20.56 11.88
N PHE A 293 25.72 20.27 11.05
CA PHE A 293 25.52 18.96 10.45
C PHE A 293 26.69 18.51 9.58
N ILE A 294 27.28 19.40 8.79
CA ILE A 294 28.41 19.07 7.90
C ILE A 294 29.68 18.63 8.64
N GLN A 295 29.78 18.92 9.94
CA GLN A 295 30.88 18.49 10.80
C GLN A 295 30.71 17.08 11.37
N HIS A 296 29.55 16.45 11.16
CA HIS A 296 29.19 15.15 11.72
C HIS A 296 28.84 14.12 10.62
N SER A 297 29.09 12.84 10.91
CA SER A 297 28.48 11.76 10.12
C SER A 297 26.99 11.64 10.44
N MET A 298 26.20 11.01 9.56
CA MET A 298 24.78 10.75 9.83
C MET A 298 24.56 10.06 11.18
N SER A 299 25.36 9.01 11.46
CA SER A 299 25.23 8.25 12.70
C SER A 299 25.53 9.11 13.93
N SER A 300 26.60 9.90 13.91
CA SER A 300 26.97 10.79 15.02
C SER A 300 25.95 11.89 15.25
N ALA A 301 25.47 12.53 14.20
CA ALA A 301 24.42 13.55 14.31
C ALA A 301 23.13 12.99 14.91
N VAL A 302 22.67 11.85 14.41
CA VAL A 302 21.46 11.19 14.93
C VAL A 302 21.64 10.74 16.38
N GLU A 303 22.80 10.18 16.76
CA GLU A 303 23.08 9.78 18.13
C GLU A 303 23.04 10.98 19.11
N ILE A 304 23.71 12.09 18.76
CA ILE A 304 23.70 13.30 19.59
C ILE A 304 22.28 13.84 19.77
N LEU A 305 21.54 13.97 18.69
CA LEU A 305 20.20 14.58 18.71
C LEU A 305 19.18 13.67 19.41
N SER A 306 19.18 12.37 19.11
CA SER A 306 18.23 11.42 19.68
C SER A 306 18.44 11.21 21.18
N ASN A 307 19.70 11.17 21.65
CA ASN A 307 20.02 11.06 23.07
C ASN A 307 19.54 12.26 23.87
N ASN A 308 19.40 13.42 23.24
CA ASN A 308 18.83 14.62 23.83
C ASN A 308 17.31 14.77 23.57
N GLY A 309 16.67 13.77 22.96
CA GLY A 309 15.23 13.76 22.70
C GLY A 309 14.79 14.74 21.60
N VAL A 310 15.66 15.04 20.66
CA VAL A 310 15.32 15.76 19.41
C VAL A 310 14.91 14.73 18.36
N PRO A 311 13.68 14.80 17.81
CA PRO A 311 13.25 13.91 16.75
C PRO A 311 14.11 14.09 15.50
N CYS A 312 14.79 13.03 15.09
CA CYS A 312 15.65 13.02 13.90
C CYS A 312 15.77 11.61 13.33
N SER A 313 16.18 11.52 12.06
CA SER A 313 16.46 10.24 11.40
C SER A 313 17.47 10.43 10.28
N PRO A 314 18.32 9.43 10.00
CA PRO A 314 19.08 9.44 8.76
C PRO A 314 18.13 9.29 7.57
N VAL A 315 18.43 9.94 6.46
CA VAL A 315 17.74 9.72 5.18
C VAL A 315 18.38 8.49 4.51
N ASN A 316 17.88 7.33 4.87
CA ASN A 316 18.40 6.06 4.38
C ASN A 316 18.15 5.88 2.87
N ASN A 317 19.18 5.46 2.14
CA ASN A 317 18.99 4.91 0.81
C ASN A 317 18.41 3.47 0.90
N THR A 318 18.06 2.87 -0.24
CA THR A 318 17.43 1.53 -0.29
C THR A 318 18.28 0.45 0.38
N GLN A 319 19.62 0.50 0.24
CA GLN A 319 20.52 -0.46 0.88
C GLN A 319 20.53 -0.29 2.39
N GLN A 320 20.66 0.93 2.87
CA GLN A 320 20.65 1.24 4.30
C GLN A 320 19.33 0.84 4.96
N ALA A 321 18.19 1.16 4.31
CA ALA A 321 16.87 0.76 4.80
C ALA A 321 16.70 -0.77 4.82
N ALA A 322 17.20 -1.50 3.82
CA ALA A 322 17.12 -2.97 3.78
C ALA A 322 17.98 -3.66 4.86
N LEU A 323 19.04 -3.02 5.33
CA LEU A 323 19.96 -3.54 6.33
C LEU A 323 19.71 -2.96 7.74
N ASP A 324 18.72 -2.07 7.89
CA ASP A 324 18.43 -1.41 9.17
C ASP A 324 18.03 -2.43 10.25
N PRO A 325 18.75 -2.45 11.39
CA PRO A 325 18.54 -3.45 12.44
C PRO A 325 17.17 -3.36 13.09
N HIS A 326 16.61 -2.16 13.23
CA HIS A 326 15.26 -1.97 13.79
C HIS A 326 14.18 -2.53 12.86
N LEU A 327 14.27 -2.25 11.55
CA LEU A 327 13.33 -2.77 10.57
C LEU A 327 13.44 -4.29 10.42
N LYS A 328 14.64 -4.86 10.58
CA LYS A 328 14.89 -6.30 10.60
C LYS A 328 14.24 -6.96 11.82
N GLU A 329 14.48 -6.44 13.01
CA GLU A 329 13.88 -6.95 14.27
C GLU A 329 12.35 -6.89 14.21
N ARG A 330 11.79 -5.91 13.54
CA ARG A 330 10.35 -5.77 13.34
C ARG A 330 9.78 -6.65 12.22
N GLU A 331 10.57 -7.52 11.61
CA GLU A 331 10.13 -8.41 10.52
C GLU A 331 9.37 -7.67 9.40
N ILE A 332 9.82 -6.47 9.05
CA ILE A 332 9.17 -5.65 8.00
C ILE A 332 9.52 -6.17 6.60
N LEU A 333 10.66 -6.84 6.47
CA LEU A 333 11.09 -7.55 5.28
C LEU A 333 11.43 -8.98 5.68
N VAL A 334 10.82 -9.96 5.03
CA VAL A 334 11.04 -11.39 5.29
C VAL A 334 11.37 -12.14 4.02
N GLU A 335 12.22 -13.14 4.13
CA GLU A 335 12.50 -14.06 3.04
C GLU A 335 11.48 -15.19 3.00
N VAL A 336 10.93 -15.46 1.81
CA VAL A 336 9.98 -16.55 1.57
C VAL A 336 10.46 -17.43 0.43
N PRO A 337 10.14 -18.74 0.41
CA PRO A 337 10.38 -19.57 -0.75
C PRO A 337 9.69 -19.00 -2.00
N ASP A 338 10.35 -19.08 -3.13
CA ASP A 338 9.83 -18.66 -4.42
C ASP A 338 10.12 -19.73 -5.49
N PRO A 339 9.11 -20.20 -6.23
CA PRO A 339 9.25 -21.32 -7.17
C PRO A 339 10.12 -20.99 -8.39
N VAL A 340 10.37 -19.72 -8.68
CA VAL A 340 11.19 -19.28 -9.82
C VAL A 340 12.61 -18.87 -9.37
N ALA A 341 12.70 -18.06 -8.34
CA ALA A 341 13.98 -17.49 -7.87
C ALA A 341 14.63 -18.28 -6.71
N GLY A 342 13.99 -19.37 -6.24
CA GLY A 342 14.39 -20.13 -5.05
C GLY A 342 13.90 -19.47 -3.76
N SER A 343 14.23 -18.22 -3.55
CA SER A 343 13.70 -17.38 -2.46
C SER A 343 13.60 -15.92 -2.87
N MET A 344 12.68 -15.18 -2.25
CA MET A 344 12.51 -13.74 -2.46
C MET A 344 12.17 -13.03 -1.15
N HIS A 345 12.66 -11.81 -1.00
CA HIS A 345 12.26 -10.95 0.10
C HIS A 345 10.96 -10.21 -0.22
N VAL A 346 10.01 -10.27 0.69
CA VAL A 346 8.71 -9.61 0.57
C VAL A 346 8.40 -8.78 1.82
N ALA A 347 7.49 -7.82 1.69
CA ALA A 347 6.97 -7.10 2.85
C ALA A 347 6.35 -8.09 3.85
N GLY A 348 6.84 -8.05 5.07
CA GLY A 348 6.51 -9.00 6.13
C GLY A 348 5.30 -8.58 6.96
N LYS A 349 5.44 -8.70 8.28
CA LYS A 349 4.36 -8.46 9.24
C LYS A 349 4.24 -6.97 9.57
N MET A 350 3.55 -6.18 8.73
CA MET A 350 3.41 -4.73 8.92
C MET A 350 2.47 -4.33 10.08
N ILE A 351 1.58 -5.22 10.52
CA ILE A 351 0.73 -5.04 11.70
C ILE A 351 1.12 -6.08 12.74
N LYS A 352 1.36 -5.66 13.97
CA LYS A 352 1.70 -6.53 15.10
C LYS A 352 0.47 -6.68 16.00
N PHE A 353 -0.13 -7.86 15.99
CA PHE A 353 -1.26 -8.19 16.86
C PHE A 353 -0.74 -8.76 18.19
N GLY A 354 -1.42 -8.47 19.29
CA GLY A 354 -1.00 -8.96 20.62
C GLY A 354 -1.34 -10.44 20.88
N ARG A 355 -2.27 -11.03 20.12
CA ARG A 355 -2.76 -12.41 20.34
C ARG A 355 -2.80 -13.27 19.06
N THR A 356 -2.99 -12.69 17.92
CA THR A 356 -2.99 -13.35 16.61
C THR A 356 -1.78 -12.87 15.81
N GLU A 357 -1.47 -13.52 14.69
CA GLU A 357 -0.33 -13.14 13.86
C GLU A 357 -0.73 -12.88 12.41
N MET A 358 0.07 -12.03 11.75
CA MET A 358 0.10 -12.00 10.28
C MET A 358 0.94 -13.17 9.76
N VAL A 359 0.53 -13.73 8.63
CA VAL A 359 1.26 -14.79 7.94
C VAL A 359 1.87 -14.28 6.63
N VAL A 360 3.00 -14.86 6.25
CA VAL A 360 3.67 -14.52 4.99
C VAL A 360 3.95 -15.82 4.26
N GLY A 361 3.38 -15.99 3.08
CA GLY A 361 3.53 -17.18 2.26
C GLY A 361 4.35 -16.95 0.99
N SER A 362 4.66 -18.04 0.29
CA SER A 362 5.34 -18.02 -1.00
C SER A 362 4.46 -17.40 -2.10
N THR A 363 5.08 -17.08 -3.23
CA THR A 363 4.37 -16.53 -4.40
C THR A 363 3.97 -17.69 -5.32
N PRO A 364 2.70 -17.75 -5.80
CA PRO A 364 2.27 -18.85 -6.64
C PRO A 364 2.75 -18.70 -8.10
N THR A 365 3.01 -19.80 -8.78
CA THR A 365 3.06 -19.84 -10.24
C THR A 365 1.66 -19.73 -10.85
N VAL A 366 1.58 -19.54 -12.18
CA VAL A 366 0.28 -19.42 -12.87
C VAL A 366 -0.52 -20.71 -12.71
N GLY A 367 -1.72 -20.61 -12.15
CA GLY A 367 -2.63 -21.74 -11.98
C GLY A 367 -2.18 -22.82 -10.99
N GLN A 368 -1.13 -22.56 -10.21
CA GLN A 368 -0.54 -23.54 -9.28
C GLN A 368 -1.56 -24.29 -8.43
N HIS A 369 -2.65 -23.65 -8.06
CA HIS A 369 -3.67 -24.21 -7.17
C HIS A 369 -4.98 -24.51 -7.89
N SER A 370 -4.98 -24.52 -9.25
CA SER A 370 -6.23 -24.70 -10.01
C SER A 370 -6.92 -26.02 -9.68
N ASN A 371 -6.19 -27.15 -9.67
CA ASN A 371 -6.76 -28.44 -9.37
C ASN A 371 -7.26 -28.53 -7.92
N GLU A 372 -6.47 -28.08 -6.96
CA GLU A 372 -6.84 -28.00 -5.53
C GLU A 372 -8.15 -27.21 -5.33
N ILE A 373 -8.24 -26.01 -5.92
CA ILE A 373 -9.41 -25.14 -5.78
C ILE A 373 -10.65 -25.77 -6.42
N LEU A 374 -10.51 -26.36 -7.61
CA LEU A 374 -11.62 -27.00 -8.30
C LEU A 374 -12.11 -28.27 -7.58
N SER A 375 -11.21 -29.12 -7.09
CA SER A 375 -11.59 -30.36 -6.41
C SER A 375 -12.01 -30.11 -4.96
N GLU A 376 -11.19 -29.45 -4.14
CA GLU A 376 -11.40 -29.36 -2.69
C GLU A 376 -12.41 -28.28 -2.30
N ILE A 377 -12.45 -27.15 -3.03
CA ILE A 377 -13.37 -26.05 -2.72
C ILE A 377 -14.69 -26.18 -3.47
N LEU A 378 -14.64 -26.53 -4.76
CA LEU A 378 -15.84 -26.61 -5.59
C LEU A 378 -16.40 -28.03 -5.76
N GLY A 379 -15.66 -29.08 -5.37
CA GLY A 379 -16.09 -30.49 -5.46
C GLY A 379 -16.17 -31.00 -6.90
N TYR A 380 -15.40 -30.39 -7.84
CA TYR A 380 -15.37 -30.89 -9.22
C TYR A 380 -14.65 -32.26 -9.27
N SER A 381 -15.18 -33.16 -10.07
CA SER A 381 -14.53 -34.46 -10.32
C SER A 381 -13.32 -34.31 -11.24
N ASP A 382 -12.42 -35.29 -11.22
CA ASP A 382 -11.27 -35.32 -12.13
C ASP A 382 -11.68 -35.22 -13.60
N ASP A 383 -12.78 -35.85 -14.00
CA ASP A 383 -13.32 -35.78 -15.36
C ASP A 383 -13.74 -34.33 -15.73
N GLN A 384 -14.35 -33.62 -14.79
CA GLN A 384 -14.74 -32.22 -15.00
C GLN A 384 -13.49 -31.31 -15.13
N ILE A 385 -12.48 -31.55 -14.29
CA ILE A 385 -11.23 -30.81 -14.33
C ILE A 385 -10.46 -31.09 -15.63
N ASN A 386 -10.36 -32.36 -16.02
CA ASN A 386 -9.74 -32.75 -17.28
C ASN A 386 -10.42 -32.13 -18.50
N LYS A 387 -11.76 -32.08 -18.51
CA LYS A 387 -12.50 -31.38 -19.57
C LYS A 387 -12.19 -29.89 -19.64
N LEU A 388 -12.06 -29.19 -18.49
CA LEU A 388 -11.67 -27.79 -18.46
C LEU A 388 -10.24 -27.57 -18.99
N ASN A 389 -9.33 -28.50 -18.70
CA ASN A 389 -7.97 -28.51 -19.26
C ASN A 389 -7.94 -28.73 -20.78
N GLU A 390 -8.69 -29.70 -21.27
CA GLU A 390 -8.80 -30.01 -22.72
C GLU A 390 -9.37 -28.84 -23.51
N GLN A 391 -10.32 -28.13 -22.93
CA GLN A 391 -10.96 -26.95 -23.52
C GLN A 391 -10.17 -25.66 -23.32
N GLU A 392 -8.98 -25.72 -22.74
CA GLU A 392 -8.13 -24.55 -22.42
C GLU A 392 -8.85 -23.49 -21.58
N VAL A 393 -9.81 -23.90 -20.75
CA VAL A 393 -10.52 -23.04 -19.80
C VAL A 393 -9.63 -22.72 -18.60
N ILE A 394 -8.77 -23.65 -18.19
CA ILE A 394 -7.74 -23.50 -17.18
C ILE A 394 -6.37 -23.76 -17.80
N SER A 395 -5.30 -23.20 -17.20
CA SER A 395 -3.94 -23.52 -17.66
C SER A 395 -3.59 -24.98 -17.34
N LYS A 396 -2.89 -25.63 -18.24
CA LYS A 396 -2.25 -26.92 -17.94
C LYS A 396 -1.19 -26.68 -16.86
N THR A 397 -1.38 -27.28 -15.71
CA THR A 397 -0.39 -27.28 -14.60
C THR A 397 0.65 -28.37 -14.83
#